data_444a62d61b2d516b56b43d9ab7ab5cdf
#
_entry.id   444a62d61b2d516b56b43d9ab7ab5cdf
#
_cell.length_a   1.000
_cell.length_b   1.000
_cell.length_c   1.000
_cell.angle_alpha   90.00
_cell.angle_beta   90.00
_cell.angle_gamma   90.00
#
_symmetry.space_group_name_H-M   'P 1'
#
loop_
_entity.id
_entity.type
_entity.pdbx_description
1 polymer ?
#
loop_
_entity_poly.entity_id
_entity_poly.type
_entity_poly.pdbx_seq_one_letter_code
_entity_poly.pdbx_strand_id
1 'polypeptide(L)'
;MGDVAREFKSGNSLKADQIDESGEYPVYGGNGLRGYTSTYNHDGEFALIGRQGALCGNMNYSIGKAYFTEHAVVVDADEDNNTRFLYYVLETMNLGQYSDQSAQPGLAVNKLVKLENMFPKKEEQIKIGAYFWSLDEMITLHQRKCKLSRT
;
A
#
# COMPACT_ATOMS: atom_id res chain seq x y z
N MET A 1 -0.12 3.17 -15.35
CA MET A 1 0.53 2.96 -14.02
C MET A 1 1.60 1.86 -14.08
N GLY A 2 1.39 0.77 -14.84
CA GLY A 2 2.38 -0.28 -14.97
C GLY A 2 3.74 0.17 -15.53
N ASP A 3 3.76 1.17 -16.39
CA ASP A 3 4.99 1.66 -17.04
C ASP A 3 5.92 2.46 -16.11
N VAL A 4 5.46 2.83 -14.92
CA VAL A 4 6.23 3.59 -13.92
C VAL A 4 6.61 2.74 -12.71
N ALA A 5 6.27 1.46 -12.73
CA ALA A 5 6.47 0.53 -11.64
C ALA A 5 7.37 -0.65 -12.06
N ARG A 6 8.36 -0.94 -11.24
CA ARG A 6 9.17 -2.16 -11.32
C ARG A 6 8.37 -3.38 -10.86
N GLU A 7 7.49 -3.19 -9.89
CA GLU A 7 6.57 -4.20 -9.40
C GLU A 7 5.16 -3.63 -9.31
N PHE A 8 4.19 -4.32 -9.89
CA PHE A 8 2.77 -4.00 -9.80
C PHE A 8 1.97 -5.30 -9.90
N LYS A 9 1.92 -6.06 -8.83
CA LYS A 9 1.30 -7.39 -8.79
C LYS A 9 0.82 -7.75 -7.40
N SER A 10 -0.06 -8.77 -7.31
CA SER A 10 -0.47 -9.34 -6.03
C SER A 10 0.69 -10.02 -5.30
N GLY A 11 0.65 -9.99 -3.98
CA GLY A 11 1.53 -10.78 -3.14
C GLY A 11 1.23 -12.29 -3.22
N ASN A 12 1.78 -13.06 -2.30
CA ASN A 12 1.71 -14.50 -2.29
C ASN A 12 0.76 -15.03 -1.21
N SER A 13 0.10 -16.16 -1.48
CA SER A 13 -0.76 -16.81 -0.50
C SER A 13 0.00 -17.17 0.78
N LEU A 14 -0.64 -16.92 1.91
CA LEU A 14 -0.19 -17.34 3.23
C LEU A 14 -1.37 -17.95 3.97
N LYS A 15 -1.16 -19.13 4.54
CA LYS A 15 -2.21 -19.81 5.30
C LYS A 15 -2.50 -19.07 6.60
N ALA A 16 -3.77 -19.08 7.01
CA ALA A 16 -4.19 -18.38 8.22
C ALA A 16 -3.50 -18.89 9.49
N ASP A 17 -3.16 -20.18 9.55
CA ASP A 17 -2.40 -20.80 10.65
C ASP A 17 -0.92 -20.37 10.74
N GLN A 18 -0.43 -19.68 9.73
CA GLN A 18 0.93 -19.11 9.69
C GLN A 18 0.96 -17.64 10.09
N ILE A 19 -0.17 -17.07 10.46
CA ILE A 19 -0.31 -15.67 10.88
C ILE A 19 -0.61 -15.63 12.36
N ASP A 20 0.26 -15.01 13.15
CA ASP A 20 0.18 -14.88 14.59
C ASP A 20 -0.09 -13.42 15.01
N GLU A 21 -0.53 -13.22 16.26
CA GLU A 21 -0.73 -11.88 16.82
C GLU A 21 0.59 -11.13 17.05
N SER A 22 1.70 -11.85 17.15
CA SER A 22 3.04 -11.30 17.29
C SER A 22 4.05 -12.16 16.56
N GLY A 23 5.15 -11.59 16.11
CA GLY A 23 6.17 -12.32 15.38
C GLY A 23 7.23 -11.40 14.78
N GLU A 24 8.10 -11.98 13.95
CA GLU A 24 9.28 -11.30 13.44
C GLU A 24 8.94 -10.32 12.31
N TYR A 25 8.06 -10.73 11.38
CA TYR A 25 7.74 -9.92 10.20
C TYR A 25 6.25 -9.61 10.11
N PRO A 26 5.87 -8.35 9.84
CA PRO A 26 4.47 -8.00 9.66
C PRO A 26 3.91 -8.61 8.38
N VAL A 27 2.62 -8.99 8.44
CA VAL A 27 1.84 -9.52 7.32
C VAL A 27 0.80 -8.49 6.93
N TYR A 28 0.81 -8.07 5.66
CA TYR A 28 -0.17 -7.15 5.10
C TYR A 28 -1.10 -7.88 4.13
N GLY A 29 -2.38 -7.69 4.34
CA GLY A 29 -3.45 -8.14 3.46
C GLY A 29 -4.16 -6.98 2.78
N GLY A 30 -5.39 -7.20 2.34
CA GLY A 30 -6.21 -6.19 1.67
C GLY A 30 -6.61 -5.00 2.54
N ASN A 31 -6.46 -5.11 3.84
CA ASN A 31 -6.94 -4.15 4.83
C ASN A 31 -5.85 -3.64 5.79
N GLY A 32 -4.61 -3.72 5.37
CA GLY A 32 -3.45 -3.34 6.17
C GLY A 32 -2.89 -4.53 6.95
N LEU A 33 -2.32 -4.22 8.12
CA LEU A 33 -1.66 -5.20 8.97
C LEU A 33 -2.65 -6.27 9.47
N ARG A 34 -2.37 -7.54 9.17
CA ARG A 34 -3.15 -8.70 9.62
C ARG A 34 -2.57 -9.41 10.84
N GLY A 35 -1.28 -9.32 11.03
CA GLY A 35 -0.54 -10.03 12.05
C GLY A 35 0.93 -10.15 11.67
N TYR A 36 1.54 -11.24 12.12
CA TYR A 36 2.98 -11.46 11.95
C TYR A 36 3.26 -12.91 11.52
N THR A 37 4.42 -13.12 10.92
CA THR A 37 4.89 -14.45 10.51
C THR A 37 6.39 -14.55 10.66
N SER A 38 6.94 -15.75 10.49
CA SER A 38 8.38 -16.03 10.61
C SER A 38 9.16 -15.81 9.33
N THR A 39 8.49 -15.49 8.22
CA THR A 39 9.11 -15.27 6.91
C THR A 39 8.71 -13.92 6.31
N TYR A 40 9.47 -13.46 5.33
CA TYR A 40 9.11 -12.29 4.53
C TYR A 40 9.26 -12.60 3.04
N ASN A 41 8.52 -11.90 2.20
CA ASN A 41 8.66 -11.99 0.75
C ASN A 41 9.10 -10.68 0.08
N HIS A 42 9.15 -9.60 0.83
CA HIS A 42 9.61 -8.29 0.37
C HIS A 42 10.47 -7.60 1.42
N ASP A 43 11.44 -6.82 0.96
CA ASP A 43 12.29 -5.96 1.80
C ASP A 43 12.52 -4.63 1.08
N GLY A 44 12.09 -3.54 1.67
CA GLY A 44 12.19 -2.19 1.10
C GLY A 44 10.96 -1.34 1.38
N GLU A 45 10.70 -0.39 0.50
CA GLU A 45 9.53 0.49 0.58
C GLU A 45 8.52 0.15 -0.52
N PHE A 46 7.28 -0.10 -0.13
CA PHE A 46 6.22 -0.52 -1.04
C PHE A 46 4.91 0.18 -0.72
N ALA A 47 4.20 0.61 -1.77
CA ALA A 47 2.80 0.99 -1.67
C ALA A 47 1.93 -0.26 -1.84
N LEU A 48 0.86 -0.37 -1.06
CA LEU A 48 -0.03 -1.51 -1.05
C LEU A 48 -1.46 -1.07 -1.35
N ILE A 49 -2.11 -1.76 -2.29
CA ILE A 49 -3.51 -1.52 -2.64
C ILE A 49 -4.33 -2.71 -2.14
N GLY A 50 -5.35 -2.46 -1.33
CA GLY A 50 -6.31 -3.48 -0.94
C GLY A 50 -7.10 -4.00 -2.13
N ARG A 51 -7.08 -5.33 -2.32
CA ARG A 51 -7.64 -5.96 -3.52
C ARG A 51 -9.07 -6.47 -3.36
N GLN A 52 -9.48 -6.80 -2.15
CA GLN A 52 -10.75 -7.47 -1.89
C GLN A 52 -11.52 -6.84 -0.73
N GLY A 53 -12.85 -7.05 -0.75
CA GLY A 53 -13.76 -6.64 0.31
C GLY A 53 -14.24 -5.20 0.20
N ALA A 54 -14.98 -4.76 1.19
CA ALA A 54 -15.60 -3.42 1.23
C ALA A 54 -14.57 -2.28 1.22
N LEU A 55 -13.34 -2.55 1.63
CA LEU A 55 -12.23 -1.58 1.67
C LEU A 55 -11.25 -1.77 0.49
N CYS A 56 -11.65 -2.46 -0.59
CA CYS A 56 -10.81 -2.58 -1.77
C CYS A 56 -10.49 -1.19 -2.35
N GLY A 57 -9.26 -1.01 -2.80
CA GLY A 57 -8.72 0.28 -3.20
C GLY A 57 -8.12 1.10 -2.07
N ASN A 58 -8.24 0.66 -0.82
CA ASN A 58 -7.59 1.28 0.31
C ASN A 58 -6.06 1.16 0.21
N MET A 59 -5.35 2.23 0.58
CA MET A 59 -3.90 2.32 0.46
C MET A 59 -3.21 2.10 1.80
N ASN A 60 -2.11 1.33 1.76
CA ASN A 60 -1.18 1.19 2.86
C ASN A 60 0.26 1.35 2.35
N TYR A 61 1.20 1.56 3.26
CA TYR A 61 2.62 1.68 2.96
C TYR A 61 3.45 0.83 3.91
N SER A 62 4.42 0.10 3.38
CA SER A 62 5.31 -0.77 4.17
C SER A 62 6.76 -0.38 3.97
N ILE A 63 7.51 -0.35 5.07
CA ILE A 63 8.94 -0.08 5.09
C ILE A 63 9.65 -1.23 5.80
N GLY A 64 10.67 -1.80 5.16
CA GLY A 64 11.45 -2.90 5.69
C GLY A 64 10.96 -4.26 5.25
N LYS A 65 11.31 -5.30 6.00
CA LYS A 65 10.94 -6.69 5.70
C LYS A 65 9.49 -6.95 6.11
N ALA A 66 8.71 -7.48 5.18
CA ALA A 66 7.30 -7.79 5.39
C ALA A 66 6.83 -8.92 4.48
N TYR A 67 5.71 -9.53 4.83
CA TYR A 67 5.01 -10.48 3.98
C TYR A 67 3.75 -9.85 3.41
N PHE A 68 3.62 -9.81 2.08
CA PHE A 68 2.42 -9.31 1.41
C PHE A 68 1.64 -10.49 0.84
N THR A 69 0.36 -10.56 1.22
CA THR A 69 -0.52 -11.65 0.78
C THR A 69 -1.14 -11.37 -0.59
N GLU A 70 -1.84 -12.35 -1.12
CA GLU A 70 -2.56 -12.25 -2.41
C GLU A 70 -3.68 -11.20 -2.40
N HIS A 71 -4.10 -10.73 -1.22
CA HIS A 71 -5.12 -9.69 -1.06
C HIS A 71 -4.56 -8.27 -1.12
N ALA A 72 -3.26 -8.12 -1.19
CA ALA A 72 -2.57 -6.86 -1.41
C ALA A 72 -1.94 -6.81 -2.80
N VAL A 73 -2.16 -5.73 -3.53
CA VAL A 73 -1.39 -5.42 -4.74
C VAL A 73 -0.18 -4.62 -4.33
N VAL A 74 1.00 -5.13 -4.64
CA VAL A 74 2.29 -4.54 -4.30
C VAL A 74 2.74 -3.61 -5.42
N VAL A 75 3.07 -2.38 -5.08
CA VAL A 75 3.57 -1.37 -6.02
C VAL A 75 4.93 -0.85 -5.56
N ASP A 76 5.92 -1.02 -6.42
CA ASP A 76 7.25 -0.47 -6.27
C ASP A 76 7.62 0.32 -7.54
N ALA A 77 7.99 1.58 -7.38
CA ALA A 77 8.38 2.43 -8.51
C ALA A 77 9.64 1.90 -9.18
N ASP A 78 9.74 2.12 -10.49
CA ASP A 78 10.97 1.89 -11.21
C ASP A 78 12.06 2.92 -10.85
N GLU A 79 13.22 2.82 -11.48
CA GLU A 79 14.37 3.70 -11.21
C GLU A 79 14.15 5.18 -11.57
N ASP A 80 13.20 5.48 -12.46
CA ASP A 80 12.86 6.83 -12.91
C ASP A 80 11.71 7.46 -12.12
N ASN A 81 11.14 6.74 -11.15
CA ASN A 81 10.00 7.18 -10.37
C ASN A 81 10.22 7.00 -8.85
N ASN A 82 9.29 7.51 -8.04
CA ASN A 82 9.36 7.49 -6.59
C ASN A 82 8.16 6.76 -5.99
N THR A 83 8.39 5.75 -5.15
CA THR A 83 7.32 4.92 -4.59
C THR A 83 6.40 5.70 -3.65
N ARG A 84 6.91 6.61 -2.83
CA ARG A 84 6.06 7.45 -1.95
C ARG A 84 5.17 8.38 -2.77
N PHE A 85 5.68 8.94 -3.85
CA PHE A 85 4.88 9.74 -4.77
C PHE A 85 3.77 8.89 -5.41
N LEU A 86 4.08 7.69 -5.90
CA LEU A 86 3.08 6.77 -6.45
C LEU A 86 2.01 6.40 -5.43
N TYR A 87 2.38 6.19 -4.18
CA TYR A 87 1.43 5.95 -3.09
C TYR A 87 0.39 7.07 -2.99
N TYR A 88 0.82 8.34 -2.99
CA TYR A 88 -0.10 9.47 -2.89
C TYR A 88 -0.94 9.66 -4.16
N VAL A 89 -0.37 9.44 -5.34
CA VAL A 89 -1.13 9.46 -6.60
C VAL A 89 -2.23 8.41 -6.57
N LEU A 90 -1.92 7.17 -6.21
CA LEU A 90 -2.88 6.08 -6.14
C LEU A 90 -3.98 6.36 -5.10
N GLU A 91 -3.64 6.96 -3.99
CA GLU A 91 -4.60 7.36 -2.96
C GLU A 91 -5.62 8.38 -3.49
N THR A 92 -5.18 9.36 -4.29
CA THR A 92 -6.06 10.37 -4.89
C THR A 92 -6.98 9.83 -5.98
N MET A 93 -6.65 8.70 -6.57
CA MET A 93 -7.40 8.11 -7.70
C MET A 93 -8.70 7.43 -7.28
N ASN A 94 -8.96 7.27 -5.99
CA ASN A 94 -10.14 6.55 -5.48
C ASN A 94 -10.31 5.18 -6.17
N LEU A 95 -9.34 4.30 -5.98
CA LEU A 95 -9.24 3.03 -6.71
C LEU A 95 -10.43 2.09 -6.50
N GLY A 96 -11.16 2.25 -5.39
CA GLY A 96 -12.39 1.49 -5.14
C GLY A 96 -13.44 1.64 -6.24
N GLN A 97 -13.44 2.73 -6.99
CA GLN A 97 -14.36 2.95 -8.12
C GLN A 97 -14.17 1.95 -9.28
N TYR A 98 -12.99 1.31 -9.36
CA TYR A 98 -12.68 0.32 -10.39
C TYR A 98 -12.98 -1.12 -9.95
N SER A 99 -13.52 -1.31 -8.74
CA SER A 99 -13.92 -2.62 -8.25
C SER A 99 -15.12 -3.16 -9.03
N ASP A 100 -15.23 -4.49 -9.08
CA ASP A 100 -16.46 -5.11 -9.56
C ASP A 100 -17.61 -4.87 -8.56
N GLN A 101 -18.84 -4.90 -9.05
CA GLN A 101 -20.06 -4.67 -8.25
C GLN A 101 -20.62 -5.98 -7.68
N SER A 102 -19.76 -6.89 -7.25
CA SER A 102 -20.16 -8.14 -6.62
C SER A 102 -20.41 -7.98 -5.12
N ALA A 103 -21.00 -9.00 -4.50
CA ALA A 103 -21.19 -9.05 -3.05
C ALA A 103 -19.85 -9.01 -2.29
N GLN A 104 -18.75 -9.41 -2.94
CA GLN A 104 -17.38 -9.26 -2.46
C GLN A 104 -16.57 -8.45 -3.48
N PRO A 105 -16.57 -7.12 -3.39
CA PRO A 105 -15.86 -6.29 -4.34
C PRO A 105 -14.38 -6.65 -4.45
N GLY A 106 -13.85 -6.62 -5.67
CA GLY A 106 -12.45 -6.93 -5.93
C GLY A 106 -11.86 -6.04 -7.01
N LEU A 107 -10.56 -5.84 -6.96
CA LEU A 107 -9.79 -5.09 -7.93
C LEU A 107 -8.94 -6.04 -8.78
N ALA A 108 -9.11 -5.95 -10.09
CA ALA A 108 -8.27 -6.68 -11.03
C ALA A 108 -6.98 -5.90 -11.30
N VAL A 109 -5.83 -6.53 -11.05
CA VAL A 109 -4.50 -5.91 -11.26
C VAL A 109 -4.34 -5.43 -12.69
N ASN A 110 -4.80 -6.19 -13.68
CA ASN A 110 -4.72 -5.82 -15.10
C ASN A 110 -5.52 -4.57 -15.48
N LYS A 111 -6.53 -4.20 -14.71
CA LYS A 111 -7.23 -2.91 -14.86
C LYS A 111 -6.42 -1.77 -14.26
N LEU A 112 -5.83 -1.98 -13.09
CA LEU A 112 -5.05 -0.97 -12.38
C LEU A 112 -3.78 -0.57 -13.16
N VAL A 113 -3.06 -1.54 -13.72
CA VAL A 113 -1.83 -1.26 -14.49
C VAL A 113 -2.08 -0.43 -15.75
N LYS A 114 -3.30 -0.46 -16.28
CA LYS A 114 -3.71 0.32 -17.46
C LYS A 114 -4.12 1.76 -17.14
N LEU A 115 -4.29 2.11 -15.88
CA LEU A 115 -4.65 3.47 -15.49
C LEU A 115 -3.53 4.44 -15.88
N GLU A 116 -3.91 5.56 -16.43
CA GLU A 116 -3.00 6.59 -16.89
C GLU A 116 -3.05 7.80 -15.98
N ASN A 117 -1.91 8.45 -15.81
CA ASN A 117 -1.79 9.71 -15.11
C ASN A 117 -0.55 10.46 -15.63
N MET A 118 -0.50 11.75 -15.38
CA MET A 118 0.66 12.56 -15.71
C MET A 118 1.59 12.64 -14.49
N PHE A 119 2.89 12.47 -14.75
CA PHE A 119 3.91 12.47 -13.70
C PHE A 119 4.93 13.57 -13.94
N PRO A 120 5.32 14.33 -12.90
CA PRO A 120 6.45 15.23 -12.97
C PRO A 120 7.77 14.42 -13.01
N LYS A 121 8.88 15.10 -13.20
CA LYS A 121 10.20 14.48 -13.12
C LYS A 121 10.46 13.89 -11.74
N LYS A 122 11.32 12.88 -11.65
CA LYS A 122 11.62 12.15 -10.40
C LYS A 122 12.00 13.08 -9.24
N GLU A 123 12.80 14.12 -9.50
CA GLU A 123 13.20 15.07 -8.46
C GLU A 123 12.00 15.79 -7.83
N GLU A 124 11.01 16.15 -8.62
CA GLU A 124 9.77 16.74 -8.13
C GLU A 124 8.90 15.70 -7.40
N GLN A 125 8.84 14.47 -7.92
CA GLN A 125 8.14 13.37 -7.26
C GLN A 125 8.69 13.13 -5.85
N ILE A 126 10.01 13.11 -5.67
CA ILE A 126 10.67 12.94 -4.37
C ILE A 126 10.26 14.05 -3.41
N LYS A 127 10.26 15.30 -3.86
CA LYS A 127 9.86 16.46 -3.04
C LYS A 127 8.39 16.40 -2.63
N ILE A 128 7.50 16.09 -3.57
CA ILE A 128 6.06 15.98 -3.32
C ILE A 128 5.79 14.83 -2.35
N GLY A 129 6.36 13.66 -2.60
CA GLY A 129 6.22 12.50 -1.73
C GLY A 129 6.72 12.75 -0.31
N ALA A 130 7.89 13.38 -0.16
CA ALA A 130 8.44 13.75 1.14
C ALA A 130 7.58 14.78 1.88
N TYR A 131 7.01 15.75 1.18
CA TYR A 131 6.13 16.76 1.76
C TYR A 131 4.87 16.13 2.36
N PHE A 132 4.15 15.33 1.60
CA PHE A 132 2.94 14.66 2.08
C PHE A 132 3.25 13.63 3.16
N TRP A 133 4.37 12.93 3.08
CA TRP A 133 4.83 12.02 4.11
C TRP A 133 5.04 12.74 5.46
N SER A 134 5.69 13.90 5.43
CA SER A 134 5.88 14.74 6.62
C SER A 134 4.56 15.21 7.20
N LEU A 135 3.58 15.59 6.37
CA LEU A 135 2.24 15.95 6.83
C LEU A 135 1.53 14.77 7.52
N ASP A 136 1.60 13.58 6.96
CA ASP A 136 1.01 12.38 7.55
C ASP A 136 1.65 12.04 8.91
N GLU A 137 2.96 12.16 9.04
CA GLU A 137 3.66 11.99 10.32
C GLU A 137 3.22 13.01 11.36
N MET A 138 3.06 14.28 10.99
CA MET A 138 2.57 15.34 11.87
C MET A 138 1.13 15.07 12.33
N ILE A 139 0.26 14.66 11.44
CA ILE A 139 -1.13 14.28 11.77
C ILE A 139 -1.14 13.12 12.75
N THR A 140 -0.36 12.09 12.52
CA THR A 140 -0.25 10.91 13.41
C THR A 140 0.24 11.31 14.81
N LEU A 141 1.26 12.14 14.90
CA LEU A 141 1.79 12.65 16.17
C LEU A 141 0.75 13.49 16.92
N HIS A 142 0.03 14.34 16.21
CA HIS A 142 -1.03 15.15 16.80
C HIS A 142 -2.18 14.30 17.36
N GLN A 143 -2.61 13.30 16.61
CA GLN A 143 -3.64 12.35 17.05
C GLN A 143 -3.22 11.57 18.30
N ARG A 144 -1.95 11.16 18.39
CA ARG A 144 -1.38 10.50 19.59
C ARG A 144 -1.42 11.43 20.79
N LYS A 145 -1.01 12.69 20.63
CA LYS A 145 -1.09 13.70 21.71
C LYS A 145 -2.52 13.92 22.19
N CYS A 146 -3.48 14.04 21.28
CA CYS A 146 -4.89 14.21 21.62
C CYS A 146 -5.46 13.00 22.39
N LYS A 147 -5.03 11.77 22.05
CA LYS A 147 -5.45 10.57 22.81
C LYS A 147 -4.88 10.58 24.23
N LEU A 148 -3.60 10.92 24.39
CA LEU A 148 -2.95 11.02 25.71
C LEU A 148 -3.55 12.08 26.61
N SER A 149 -4.00 13.21 26.05
CA SER A 149 -4.61 14.29 26.83
C SER A 149 -6.04 14.01 27.31
N ARG A 150 -6.69 12.94 26.77
CA ARG A 150 -8.04 12.52 27.18
C ARG A 150 -8.05 11.40 28.23
N THR A 151 -6.90 10.88 28.55
CA THR A 151 -6.70 9.90 29.62
C THR A 151 -6.15 10.55 30.87
#